data_5c1471c5a3d59a7e3a740e7c1a635e6a
#
_entry.id   5c1471c5a3d59a7e3a740e7c1a635e6a
#
_cell.length_a   1.000
_cell.length_b   1.000
_cell.length_c   1.000
_cell.angle_alpha   90.00
_cell.angle_beta   90.00
_cell.angle_gamma   90.00
#
_symmetry.space_group_name_H-M   'P 1'
#
loop_
_entity.id
_entity.type
_entity.pdbx_description
1 polymer ?
#
loop_
_entity_poly.entity_id
_entity_poly.type
_entity_poly.pdbx_seq_one_letter_code
_entity_poly.pdbx_strand_id
1 'polypeptide(L)'
;GTFKNVSAIAIPSEHTDHSSYIRYEGIGLENNQIAYRLYLDWRNATDIFGKKVTTLVLPEVGQDGFESYHHDAAWGQDILKSGRTIGIGSYGRYDDQNDFVETFKTVKNTSVEVINEKNWSYAAIDYNGWKTWGDAVDLKSKLTIFNKDRFVKVDLIVDRAISGLCTGMVAIRAIPFRQVIGKNKKWAYIATYGQQTLAKKEDNLGMAVFYPLDSFHQYVKTKSTH
;
A
#
# COMPACT_ATOMS: atom_id res chain seq x y z
N GLY A 1 -24.66 9.16 4.08
CA GLY A 1 -23.80 10.28 4.51
C GLY A 1 -22.66 10.45 3.51
N THR A 2 -22.18 11.66 3.34
CA THR A 2 -21.02 11.94 2.51
C THR A 2 -19.74 11.92 3.35
N PHE A 3 -18.70 11.29 2.84
CA PHE A 3 -17.37 11.37 3.44
C PHE A 3 -16.78 12.76 3.25
N LYS A 4 -16.04 13.22 4.27
CA LYS A 4 -15.29 14.48 4.21
C LYS A 4 -13.80 14.21 4.23
N ASN A 5 -13.02 14.98 3.47
CA ASN A 5 -11.59 14.95 3.58
C ASN A 5 -11.15 15.60 4.90
N VAL A 6 -10.21 14.95 5.58
CA VAL A 6 -9.64 15.43 6.85
C VAL A 6 -8.13 15.43 6.77
N SER A 7 -7.48 16.31 7.53
CA SER A 7 -6.02 16.34 7.63
C SER A 7 -5.45 15.37 8.66
N ALA A 8 -6.27 14.93 9.61
CA ALA A 8 -5.89 13.94 10.61
C ALA A 8 -7.09 13.12 11.06
N ILE A 9 -6.84 11.86 11.42
CA ILE A 9 -7.87 10.95 11.92
C ILE A 9 -7.23 9.89 12.84
N ALA A 10 -7.90 9.61 13.98
CA ALA A 10 -7.69 8.38 14.72
C ALA A 10 -8.57 7.30 14.11
N ILE A 11 -8.01 6.15 13.80
CA ILE A 11 -8.74 5.06 13.16
C ILE A 11 -9.63 4.39 14.21
N PRO A 12 -10.96 4.31 13.99
CA PRO A 12 -11.85 3.60 14.89
C PRO A 12 -11.44 2.14 15.05
N SER A 13 -11.51 1.61 16.26
CA SER A 13 -11.18 0.21 16.56
C SER A 13 -12.05 -0.80 15.80
N GLU A 14 -13.24 -0.39 15.40
CA GLU A 14 -14.22 -1.15 14.63
C GLU A 14 -13.95 -1.13 13.11
N HIS A 15 -12.96 -0.34 12.68
CA HIS A 15 -12.62 -0.26 11.26
C HIS A 15 -12.01 -1.59 10.79
N THR A 16 -12.62 -2.18 9.79
CA THR A 16 -12.23 -3.46 9.21
C THR A 16 -12.66 -3.51 7.74
N ASP A 17 -12.33 -4.61 7.09
CA ASP A 17 -12.72 -4.91 5.71
C ASP A 17 -14.23 -4.68 5.51
N HIS A 18 -14.59 -3.93 4.45
CA HIS A 18 -15.96 -3.51 4.09
C HIS A 18 -16.69 -2.69 5.16
N SER A 19 -15.98 -2.10 6.13
CA SER A 19 -16.58 -1.14 7.04
C SER A 19 -16.69 0.25 6.38
N SER A 20 -17.71 1.01 6.74
CA SER A 20 -17.99 2.34 6.17
C SER A 20 -17.48 3.50 7.03
N TYR A 21 -16.50 3.28 7.89
CA TYR A 21 -15.91 4.34 8.72
C TYR A 21 -15.00 5.27 7.91
N ILE A 22 -14.26 4.71 6.95
CA ILE A 22 -13.31 5.44 6.12
C ILE A 22 -13.64 5.13 4.66
N ARG A 23 -13.68 6.17 3.83
CA ARG A 23 -13.94 6.06 2.40
C ARG A 23 -12.89 5.15 1.75
N TYR A 24 -13.34 4.24 0.90
CA TYR A 24 -12.52 3.17 0.29
C TYR A 24 -11.53 2.51 1.28
N GLU A 25 -11.90 2.45 2.57
CA GLU A 25 -11.21 1.73 3.65
C GLU A 25 -9.81 2.23 3.97
N GLY A 26 -9.40 3.39 3.45
CA GLY A 26 -8.03 3.79 3.63
C GLY A 26 -7.67 5.19 3.20
N ILE A 27 -6.36 5.39 3.02
CA ILE A 27 -5.78 6.65 2.55
C ILE A 27 -5.61 6.60 1.05
N GLY A 28 -6.02 7.66 0.36
CA GLY A 28 -5.68 7.90 -1.03
C GLY A 28 -4.46 8.81 -1.16
N LEU A 29 -3.50 8.41 -1.98
CA LEU A 29 -2.36 9.21 -2.39
C LEU A 29 -2.44 9.40 -3.90
N GLU A 30 -2.52 10.64 -4.37
CA GLU A 30 -2.80 10.92 -5.77
C GLU A 30 -1.96 12.07 -6.31
N ASN A 31 -1.56 11.96 -7.56
CA ASN A 31 -1.05 13.05 -8.38
C ASN A 31 -1.71 13.02 -9.78
N ASN A 32 -1.19 13.80 -10.72
CA ASN A 32 -1.75 13.86 -12.07
C ASN A 32 -1.51 12.60 -12.94
N GLN A 33 -0.79 11.59 -12.46
CA GLN A 33 -0.43 10.40 -13.24
C GLN A 33 -0.94 9.09 -12.66
N ILE A 34 -1.06 9.00 -11.33
CA ILE A 34 -1.35 7.77 -10.62
C ILE A 34 -2.10 8.07 -9.32
N ALA A 35 -2.82 7.09 -8.82
CA ALA A 35 -3.36 7.10 -7.48
C ALA A 35 -3.15 5.75 -6.81
N TYR A 36 -2.90 5.78 -5.51
CA TYR A 36 -2.73 4.62 -4.65
C TYR A 36 -3.68 4.69 -3.48
N ARG A 37 -4.08 3.53 -2.99
CA ARG A 37 -4.80 3.37 -1.73
C ARG A 37 -3.97 2.51 -0.79
N LEU A 38 -3.79 2.94 0.45
CA LEU A 38 -3.35 2.08 1.54
C LEU A 38 -4.55 1.80 2.45
N TYR A 39 -4.89 0.52 2.63
CA TYR A 39 -5.91 0.12 3.60
C TYR A 39 -5.45 0.42 5.02
N LEU A 40 -6.33 1.02 5.81
CA LEU A 40 -6.08 1.36 7.22
C LEU A 40 -6.66 0.33 8.20
N ASP A 41 -7.05 -0.82 7.68
CA ASP A 41 -7.46 -1.96 8.48
C ASP A 41 -6.30 -2.97 8.65
N TRP A 42 -6.59 -4.11 9.21
CA TRP A 42 -5.64 -5.18 9.50
C TRP A 42 -4.81 -5.64 8.29
N ARG A 43 -5.30 -5.46 7.08
CA ARG A 43 -4.61 -5.87 5.83
C ARG A 43 -3.36 -5.04 5.57
N ASN A 44 -3.41 -3.75 5.85
CA ASN A 44 -2.34 -2.80 5.52
C ASN A 44 -1.82 -2.97 4.09
N ALA A 45 -2.68 -3.37 3.16
CA ALA A 45 -2.31 -3.57 1.77
C ALA A 45 -2.35 -2.27 0.98
N THR A 46 -1.48 -2.14 -0.01
CA THR A 46 -1.52 -1.03 -0.97
C THR A 46 -1.99 -1.53 -2.31
N ASP A 47 -2.94 -0.83 -2.92
CA ASP A 47 -3.37 -1.07 -4.29
C ASP A 47 -3.35 0.18 -5.17
N ILE A 48 -3.79 0.05 -6.42
CA ILE A 48 -3.61 1.06 -7.46
C ILE A 48 -4.96 1.43 -8.04
N PHE A 49 -5.26 2.72 -8.03
CA PHE A 49 -6.28 3.31 -8.88
C PHE A 49 -5.66 3.76 -10.20
N GLY A 50 -6.01 3.07 -11.31
CA GLY A 50 -5.58 3.43 -12.64
C GLY A 50 -6.36 4.63 -13.15
N LYS A 51 -5.65 5.68 -13.54
CA LYS A 51 -6.24 6.95 -14.00
C LYS A 51 -6.20 7.05 -15.52
N LYS A 52 -7.28 7.57 -16.10
CA LYS A 52 -7.40 7.96 -17.52
C LYS A 52 -7.29 9.48 -17.70
N VAL A 53 -7.29 10.22 -16.60
CA VAL A 53 -7.29 11.69 -16.57
C VAL A 53 -6.15 12.22 -15.72
N THR A 54 -5.74 13.44 -15.97
CA THR A 54 -4.67 14.12 -15.22
C THR A 54 -5.17 14.96 -14.03
N THR A 55 -6.48 15.16 -13.92
CA THR A 55 -7.10 15.84 -12.78
C THR A 55 -7.11 14.93 -11.55
N LEU A 56 -7.12 15.50 -10.36
CA LEU A 56 -7.30 14.77 -9.13
C LEU A 56 -8.74 14.25 -9.04
N VAL A 57 -8.93 12.97 -8.78
CA VAL A 57 -10.24 12.30 -8.79
C VAL A 57 -10.60 11.67 -7.45
N LEU A 58 -9.62 11.31 -6.63
CA LEU A 58 -9.87 10.64 -5.37
C LEU A 58 -10.79 11.40 -4.39
N PRO A 59 -10.88 12.74 -4.40
CA PRO A 59 -11.87 13.44 -3.59
C PRO A 59 -13.32 12.99 -3.82
N GLU A 60 -13.64 12.53 -5.04
CA GLU A 60 -14.99 12.11 -5.43
C GLU A 60 -15.17 10.58 -5.51
N VAL A 61 -14.07 9.83 -5.57
CA VAL A 61 -14.10 8.36 -5.67
C VAL A 61 -14.57 7.74 -4.37
N GLY A 62 -15.50 6.77 -4.44
CA GLY A 62 -16.02 6.03 -3.30
C GLY A 62 -16.98 6.80 -2.39
N GLN A 63 -17.52 7.94 -2.84
CA GLN A 63 -18.56 8.68 -2.11
C GLN A 63 -19.89 7.92 -2.07
N ASP A 64 -20.13 7.07 -3.04
CA ASP A 64 -21.33 6.26 -3.25
C ASP A 64 -21.18 4.81 -2.74
N GLY A 65 -20.04 4.48 -2.14
CA GLY A 65 -19.77 3.15 -1.58
C GLY A 65 -18.61 2.42 -2.27
N PHE A 66 -18.55 1.11 -2.08
CA PHE A 66 -17.42 0.28 -2.53
C PHE A 66 -17.51 -0.18 -3.99
N GLU A 67 -18.69 -0.19 -4.58
CA GLU A 67 -18.89 -0.82 -5.89
C GLU A 67 -18.43 0.05 -7.06
N SER A 68 -18.66 1.37 -7.00
CA SER A 68 -18.49 2.25 -8.15
C SER A 68 -17.09 2.30 -8.72
N TYR A 69 -16.06 2.26 -7.87
CA TYR A 69 -14.68 2.35 -8.33
C TYR A 69 -14.08 1.02 -8.83
N HIS A 70 -14.82 -0.08 -8.72
CA HIS A 70 -14.46 -1.37 -9.34
C HIS A 70 -14.92 -1.48 -10.79
N HIS A 71 -15.69 -0.51 -11.30
CA HIS A 71 -16.16 -0.45 -12.67
C HIS A 71 -15.42 0.61 -13.47
N ASP A 72 -15.24 0.35 -14.77
CA ASP A 72 -14.58 1.29 -15.68
C ASP A 72 -15.38 2.59 -15.80
N ALA A 73 -14.78 3.68 -15.34
CA ALA A 73 -15.34 5.02 -15.36
C ALA A 73 -14.50 5.98 -16.22
N ALA A 74 -15.01 7.17 -16.47
CA ALA A 74 -14.29 8.20 -17.25
C ALA A 74 -12.96 8.59 -16.61
N TRP A 75 -12.86 8.54 -15.27
CA TRP A 75 -11.64 8.87 -14.55
C TRP A 75 -10.64 7.69 -14.48
N GLY A 76 -11.12 6.44 -14.58
CA GLY A 76 -10.36 5.21 -14.36
C GLY A 76 -11.12 4.23 -13.47
N GLN A 77 -10.40 3.39 -12.76
CA GLN A 77 -10.94 2.39 -11.83
C GLN A 77 -9.85 1.82 -10.92
N ASP A 78 -10.24 1.01 -9.92
CA ASP A 78 -9.35 0.10 -9.20
C ASP A 78 -8.79 -0.94 -10.19
N ILE A 79 -7.46 -1.07 -10.25
CA ILE A 79 -6.81 -1.94 -11.24
C ILE A 79 -5.96 -3.05 -10.64
N LEU A 80 -5.83 -3.13 -9.32
CA LEU A 80 -5.01 -4.15 -8.67
C LEU A 80 -5.81 -4.95 -7.63
N LYS A 81 -5.90 -6.25 -7.82
CA LYS A 81 -6.43 -7.15 -6.81
C LYS A 81 -5.33 -7.51 -5.80
N SER A 82 -5.29 -6.81 -4.68
CA SER A 82 -4.37 -7.13 -3.58
C SER A 82 -4.72 -8.44 -2.88
N GLY A 83 -6.01 -8.77 -2.75
CA GLY A 83 -6.47 -10.02 -2.13
C GLY A 83 -5.93 -10.19 -0.70
N ARG A 84 -5.39 -11.38 -0.41
CA ARG A 84 -4.73 -11.68 0.87
C ARG A 84 -3.22 -11.44 0.81
N THR A 85 -2.80 -10.35 0.20
CA THR A 85 -1.39 -9.95 0.11
C THR A 85 -1.23 -8.52 0.61
N ILE A 86 0.00 -8.06 0.74
CA ILE A 86 0.27 -6.66 1.04
C ILE A 86 0.12 -5.73 -0.18
N GLY A 87 -0.37 -6.26 -1.31
CA GLY A 87 -0.58 -5.48 -2.54
C GLY A 87 0.72 -5.11 -3.22
N ILE A 88 1.05 -3.82 -3.30
CA ILE A 88 2.29 -3.31 -3.87
C ILE A 88 3.00 -2.35 -2.91
N GLY A 89 4.19 -2.74 -2.43
CA GLY A 89 5.06 -1.86 -1.64
C GLY A 89 4.56 -1.54 -0.24
N SER A 90 3.52 -2.21 0.24
CA SER A 90 3.17 -2.12 1.66
C SER A 90 4.13 -2.96 2.49
N TYR A 91 3.91 -3.02 3.79
CA TYR A 91 4.87 -3.57 4.74
C TYR A 91 4.17 -4.40 5.82
N GLY A 92 4.95 -5.26 6.46
CA GLY A 92 4.58 -6.13 7.55
C GLY A 92 5.81 -6.81 8.13
N ARG A 93 5.62 -7.89 8.87
CA ARG A 93 6.69 -8.70 9.44
C ARG A 93 6.61 -10.13 8.91
N TYR A 94 7.64 -10.59 8.23
CA TYR A 94 7.68 -11.94 7.68
C TYR A 94 8.01 -12.95 8.78
N ASP A 95 7.11 -13.92 8.94
CA ASP A 95 7.29 -15.06 9.82
C ASP A 95 7.84 -16.23 8.99
N ASP A 96 9.11 -16.56 9.19
CA ASP A 96 9.82 -17.61 8.47
C ASP A 96 9.43 -19.03 8.93
N GLN A 97 8.87 -19.17 10.13
CA GLN A 97 8.41 -20.46 10.66
C GLN A 97 7.07 -20.88 10.03
N ASN A 98 6.19 -19.92 9.81
CA ASN A 98 4.85 -20.15 9.29
C ASN A 98 4.67 -19.73 7.81
N ASP A 99 5.69 -19.16 7.18
CA ASP A 99 5.74 -18.72 5.77
C ASP A 99 4.62 -17.75 5.40
N PHE A 100 4.41 -16.73 6.23
CA PHE A 100 3.47 -15.66 5.94
C PHE A 100 3.97 -14.27 6.39
N VAL A 101 3.31 -13.22 5.91
CA VAL A 101 3.53 -11.84 6.37
C VAL A 101 2.47 -11.49 7.41
N GLU A 102 2.89 -11.23 8.63
CA GLU A 102 2.03 -10.69 9.67
C GLU A 102 1.81 -9.19 9.42
N THR A 103 0.54 -8.82 9.33
CA THR A 103 0.10 -7.46 9.11
C THR A 103 -0.41 -6.84 10.41
N PHE A 104 -1.07 -5.69 10.35
CA PHE A 104 -1.46 -4.92 11.53
C PHE A 104 -2.79 -5.40 12.16
N LYS A 105 -2.94 -6.71 12.38
CA LYS A 105 -4.17 -7.31 12.95
C LYS A 105 -4.46 -6.87 14.37
N THR A 106 -3.43 -6.67 15.16
CA THR A 106 -3.57 -6.29 16.56
C THR A 106 -2.71 -5.08 16.84
N VAL A 107 -3.33 -3.92 16.85
CA VAL A 107 -2.72 -2.62 17.14
C VAL A 107 -3.52 -1.98 18.25
N LYS A 108 -2.85 -1.35 19.21
CA LYS A 108 -3.53 -0.64 20.29
C LYS A 108 -4.32 0.55 19.78
N ASN A 109 -3.71 1.36 18.92
CA ASN A 109 -4.36 2.44 18.17
C ASN A 109 -3.57 2.77 16.91
N THR A 110 -4.27 3.30 15.91
CA THR A 110 -3.69 3.80 14.67
C THR A 110 -4.17 5.22 14.46
N SER A 111 -3.28 6.11 14.07
CA SER A 111 -3.62 7.48 13.68
C SER A 111 -2.91 7.88 12.40
N VAL A 112 -3.53 8.80 11.67
CA VAL A 112 -3.04 9.29 10.39
C VAL A 112 -3.07 10.80 10.39
N GLU A 113 -2.01 11.41 9.88
CA GLU A 113 -1.93 12.82 9.53
C GLU A 113 -1.52 12.95 8.06
N VAL A 114 -2.14 13.89 7.32
CA VAL A 114 -1.81 14.17 5.93
C VAL A 114 -1.35 15.60 5.76
N ILE A 115 -0.28 15.78 4.98
CA ILE A 115 0.29 17.07 4.63
C ILE A 115 0.34 17.18 3.11
N ASN A 116 -0.19 18.28 2.60
CA ASN A 116 -0.18 18.61 1.17
C ASN A 116 0.71 19.82 0.92
N GLU A 117 1.72 19.63 0.08
CA GLU A 117 2.65 20.66 -0.35
C GLU A 117 2.59 20.86 -1.86
N LYS A 118 3.24 21.90 -2.37
CA LYS A 118 3.20 22.25 -3.79
C LYS A 118 3.71 21.14 -4.71
N ASN A 119 4.76 20.44 -4.32
CA ASN A 119 5.45 19.46 -5.17
C ASN A 119 5.36 18.00 -4.67
N TRP A 120 4.85 17.80 -3.47
CA TRP A 120 4.70 16.50 -2.84
C TRP A 120 3.62 16.55 -1.77
N SER A 121 3.10 15.39 -1.44
CA SER A 121 2.20 15.20 -0.30
C SER A 121 2.61 13.94 0.44
N TYR A 122 2.31 13.86 1.73
CA TYR A 122 2.52 12.62 2.45
C TYR A 122 1.39 12.33 3.45
N ALA A 123 1.26 11.05 3.75
CA ALA A 123 0.54 10.56 4.90
C ALA A 123 1.54 10.00 5.92
N ALA A 124 1.46 10.47 7.15
CA ALA A 124 2.16 9.91 8.30
C ALA A 124 1.19 9.03 9.09
N ILE A 125 1.57 7.80 9.36
CA ILE A 125 0.75 6.82 10.05
C ILE A 125 1.51 6.31 11.27
N ASP A 126 0.90 6.42 12.43
CA ASP A 126 1.42 5.88 13.68
C ASP A 126 0.62 4.62 14.05
N TYR A 127 1.29 3.48 14.09
CA TYR A 127 0.77 2.22 14.62
C TYR A 127 1.37 1.99 16.00
N ASN A 128 0.59 2.28 17.05
CA ASN A 128 1.07 2.14 18.41
C ASN A 128 0.69 0.78 18.98
N GLY A 129 1.66 0.10 19.59
CA GLY A 129 1.46 -1.20 20.22
C GLY A 129 1.06 -2.29 19.24
N TRP A 130 1.64 -2.32 18.05
CA TRP A 130 1.48 -3.42 17.10
C TRP A 130 2.02 -4.71 17.71
N LYS A 131 1.12 -5.66 17.95
CA LYS A 131 1.50 -6.98 18.47
C LYS A 131 1.93 -7.86 17.32
N THR A 132 3.19 -8.28 17.34
CA THR A 132 3.80 -9.10 16.29
C THR A 132 4.87 -10.01 16.91
N TRP A 133 4.79 -11.34 16.67
CA TRP A 133 5.68 -12.39 17.19
C TRP A 133 5.89 -12.35 18.71
N GLY A 134 4.88 -11.96 19.48
CA GLY A 134 4.98 -11.80 20.93
C GLY A 134 5.56 -10.46 21.38
N ASP A 135 6.07 -9.62 20.46
CA ASP A 135 6.48 -8.25 20.75
C ASP A 135 5.29 -7.28 20.72
N ALA A 136 5.45 -6.13 21.33
CA ALA A 136 4.62 -4.95 21.11
C ALA A 136 5.54 -3.84 20.58
N VAL A 137 5.30 -3.38 19.37
CA VAL A 137 6.16 -2.46 18.62
C VAL A 137 5.39 -1.21 18.24
N ASP A 138 6.00 -0.06 18.39
CA ASP A 138 5.50 1.18 17.81
C ASP A 138 6.18 1.38 16.44
N LEU A 139 5.37 1.45 15.38
CA LEU A 139 5.84 1.67 14.04
C LEU A 139 5.23 2.96 13.47
N LYS A 140 6.11 3.81 12.94
CA LYS A 140 5.72 4.99 12.17
C LYS A 140 6.04 4.78 10.71
N SER A 141 5.09 5.09 9.85
CA SER A 141 5.33 5.10 8.42
C SER A 141 5.01 6.45 7.81
N LYS A 142 5.80 6.84 6.81
CA LYS A 142 5.57 8.03 6.01
C LYS A 142 5.51 7.64 4.55
N LEU A 143 4.34 7.80 3.93
CA LEU A 143 4.11 7.55 2.52
C LEU A 143 4.11 8.88 1.78
N THR A 144 5.10 9.10 0.93
CA THR A 144 5.25 10.37 0.18
C THR A 144 5.02 10.13 -1.31
N ILE A 145 4.11 10.90 -1.91
CA ILE A 145 3.87 10.96 -3.35
C ILE A 145 4.39 12.31 -3.90
N PHE A 146 5.02 12.28 -5.07
CA PHE A 146 5.56 13.46 -5.74
C PHE A 146 4.77 13.77 -7.02
N ASN A 147 4.64 15.05 -7.36
CA ASN A 147 3.75 15.50 -8.43
C ASN A 147 4.03 14.93 -9.82
N LYS A 148 5.26 14.52 -10.10
CA LYS A 148 5.69 14.07 -11.45
C LYS A 148 6.05 12.58 -11.51
N ASP A 149 5.98 11.87 -10.40
CA ASP A 149 6.44 10.49 -10.29
C ASP A 149 5.26 9.51 -10.21
N ARG A 150 5.52 8.26 -10.60
CA ARG A 150 4.55 7.17 -10.49
C ARG A 150 4.84 6.22 -9.34
N PHE A 151 5.56 6.67 -8.33
CA PHE A 151 5.87 5.87 -7.16
C PHE A 151 5.47 6.60 -5.87
N VAL A 152 5.32 5.84 -4.82
CA VAL A 152 5.23 6.30 -3.45
C VAL A 152 6.51 5.89 -2.73
N LYS A 153 7.18 6.86 -2.08
CA LYS A 153 8.29 6.58 -1.18
C LYS A 153 7.72 6.22 0.19
N VAL A 154 8.17 5.10 0.74
CA VAL A 154 7.78 4.63 2.07
C VAL A 154 9.00 4.68 2.98
N ASP A 155 8.90 5.46 4.04
CA ASP A 155 9.89 5.52 5.12
C ASP A 155 9.28 4.88 6.37
N LEU A 156 9.98 3.91 6.98
CA LEU A 156 9.53 3.20 8.17
C LEU A 156 10.49 3.46 9.32
N ILE A 157 9.93 3.73 10.50
CA ILE A 157 10.66 3.89 11.76
C ILE A 157 10.00 2.99 12.79
N VAL A 158 10.79 2.15 13.45
CA VAL A 158 10.34 1.33 14.57
C VAL A 158 11.01 1.78 15.85
N ASP A 159 10.32 1.67 16.99
CA ASP A 159 10.81 2.11 18.30
C ASP A 159 11.97 1.25 18.84
N ARG A 160 12.15 0.06 18.26
CA ARG A 160 13.22 -0.90 18.62
C ARG A 160 13.64 -1.71 17.41
N ALA A 161 14.82 -2.32 17.47
CA ALA A 161 15.27 -3.25 16.46
C ALA A 161 14.39 -4.50 16.45
N ILE A 162 13.83 -4.83 15.30
CA ILE A 162 13.07 -6.06 15.05
C ILE A 162 13.61 -6.77 13.81
N SER A 163 13.53 -8.09 13.80
CA SER A 163 13.81 -8.90 12.61
C SER A 163 12.55 -9.07 11.77
N GLY A 164 12.71 -9.43 10.50
CA GLY A 164 11.60 -9.82 9.63
C GLY A 164 10.78 -8.66 9.05
N LEU A 165 11.10 -7.39 9.34
CA LEU A 165 10.41 -6.29 8.67
C LEU A 165 10.56 -6.44 7.16
N CYS A 166 9.45 -6.41 6.43
CA CYS A 166 9.44 -6.73 5.00
C CYS A 166 8.51 -5.83 4.21
N THR A 167 8.78 -5.78 2.92
CA THR A 167 7.91 -5.22 1.88
C THR A 167 7.87 -6.17 0.69
N GLY A 168 6.94 -5.97 -0.23
CA GLY A 168 6.83 -6.84 -1.40
C GLY A 168 5.71 -6.44 -2.33
N MET A 169 5.30 -7.38 -3.17
CA MET A 169 4.17 -7.18 -4.07
C MET A 169 3.39 -8.48 -4.26
N VAL A 170 2.13 -8.34 -4.64
CA VAL A 170 1.30 -9.47 -5.02
C VAL A 170 1.95 -10.24 -6.19
N ALA A 171 2.03 -11.55 -6.06
CA ALA A 171 2.55 -12.44 -7.10
C ALA A 171 1.38 -13.12 -7.84
N ILE A 172 1.25 -12.84 -9.13
CA ILE A 172 0.27 -13.50 -10.00
C ILE A 172 0.98 -14.65 -10.71
N ARG A 173 0.45 -15.87 -10.56
CA ARG A 173 1.13 -17.13 -10.92
C ARG A 173 1.72 -17.17 -12.34
N ALA A 174 1.03 -16.57 -13.31
CA ALA A 174 1.45 -16.59 -14.71
C ALA A 174 2.43 -15.46 -15.09
N ILE A 175 2.67 -14.51 -14.17
CA ILE A 175 3.49 -13.32 -14.45
C ILE A 175 4.88 -13.54 -13.87
N PRO A 176 5.93 -13.55 -14.71
CA PRO A 176 7.29 -13.70 -14.24
C PRO A 176 7.72 -12.46 -13.46
N PHE A 177 8.43 -12.69 -12.38
CA PHE A 177 9.02 -11.65 -11.59
C PHE A 177 10.51 -11.51 -11.92
N ARG A 178 11.01 -10.29 -11.84
CA ARG A 178 12.41 -9.97 -12.09
C ARG A 178 12.99 -9.25 -10.89
N GLN A 179 14.20 -9.64 -10.51
CA GLN A 179 15.02 -8.89 -9.56
C GLN A 179 16.18 -8.24 -10.31
N VAL A 180 16.39 -6.97 -10.07
CA VAL A 180 17.45 -6.20 -10.74
C VAL A 180 18.20 -5.38 -9.71
N ILE A 181 19.53 -5.50 -9.73
CA ILE A 181 20.44 -4.66 -8.95
C ILE A 181 20.80 -3.44 -9.77
N GLY A 182 20.61 -2.25 -9.21
CA GLY A 182 20.95 -0.99 -9.85
C GLY A 182 22.46 -0.86 -10.11
N LYS A 183 22.84 -0.15 -11.15
CA LYS A 183 24.25 0.05 -11.55
C LYS A 183 25.14 0.62 -10.44
N ASN A 184 24.59 1.46 -9.58
CA ASN A 184 25.29 2.03 -8.44
C ASN A 184 25.46 1.09 -7.25
N LYS A 185 24.85 -0.12 -7.31
CA LYS A 185 24.85 -1.13 -6.23
C LYS A 185 24.33 -0.61 -4.87
N LYS A 186 23.57 0.48 -4.86
CA LYS A 186 22.92 1.02 -3.65
C LYS A 186 21.45 0.61 -3.57
N TRP A 187 20.80 0.44 -4.72
CA TRP A 187 19.39 0.11 -4.86
C TRP A 187 19.21 -1.11 -5.72
N ALA A 188 18.21 -1.88 -5.40
CA ALA A 188 17.65 -2.93 -6.24
C ALA A 188 16.13 -2.76 -6.34
N TYR A 189 15.52 -3.51 -7.23
CA TYR A 189 14.07 -3.59 -7.33
C TYR A 189 13.63 -4.99 -7.74
N ILE A 190 12.43 -5.34 -7.34
CA ILE A 190 11.66 -6.43 -7.89
C ILE A 190 10.58 -5.85 -8.80
N ALA A 191 10.27 -6.51 -9.89
CA ALA A 191 9.26 -6.05 -10.83
C ALA A 191 8.51 -7.19 -11.50
N THR A 192 7.25 -6.91 -11.84
CA THR A 192 6.40 -7.75 -12.69
C THR A 192 5.83 -6.91 -13.82
N TYR A 193 5.55 -7.53 -14.97
CA TYR A 193 4.89 -6.90 -16.10
C TYR A 193 4.07 -7.93 -16.87
N GLY A 194 2.79 -7.64 -17.09
CA GLY A 194 1.92 -8.50 -17.86
C GLY A 194 0.43 -8.26 -17.55
N GLN A 195 -0.40 -9.20 -17.95
CA GLN A 195 -1.85 -9.18 -17.74
C GLN A 195 -2.17 -9.48 -16.27
N GLN A 196 -2.04 -8.49 -15.44
CA GLN A 196 -2.23 -8.57 -13.98
C GLN A 196 -3.10 -7.44 -13.42
N THR A 197 -3.89 -6.83 -14.26
CA THR A 197 -4.83 -5.76 -13.89
C THR A 197 -6.26 -6.28 -13.79
N LEU A 198 -7.08 -5.62 -12.96
CA LEU A 198 -8.53 -5.81 -12.92
C LEU A 198 -9.28 -5.10 -14.05
N ALA A 199 -8.60 -4.21 -14.81
CA ALA A 199 -9.23 -3.47 -15.90
C ALA A 199 -9.65 -4.40 -17.05
N LYS A 200 -8.95 -4.40 -18.17
CA LYS A 200 -9.27 -5.27 -19.31
C LYS A 200 -8.25 -6.41 -19.40
N LYS A 201 -8.68 -7.56 -19.92
CA LYS A 201 -7.80 -8.73 -20.08
C LYS A 201 -6.58 -8.46 -20.96
N GLU A 202 -6.72 -7.59 -21.96
CA GLU A 202 -5.64 -7.20 -22.88
C GLU A 202 -4.66 -6.17 -22.28
N ASP A 203 -5.03 -5.52 -21.18
CA ASP A 203 -4.19 -4.49 -20.56
C ASP A 203 -3.05 -5.12 -19.77
N ASN A 204 -1.89 -4.51 -19.87
CA ASN A 204 -0.73 -4.88 -19.06
C ASN A 204 -0.51 -3.87 -17.94
N LEU A 205 -0.20 -4.39 -16.76
CA LEU A 205 0.21 -3.61 -15.61
C LEU A 205 1.68 -3.92 -15.30
N GLY A 206 2.50 -2.88 -15.17
CA GLY A 206 3.85 -2.96 -14.62
C GLY A 206 3.85 -2.54 -13.18
N MET A 207 4.46 -3.34 -12.31
CA MET A 207 4.65 -3.02 -10.89
C MET A 207 6.11 -3.19 -10.52
N ALA A 208 6.63 -2.33 -9.64
CA ALA A 208 7.98 -2.46 -9.10
C ALA A 208 8.05 -1.99 -7.65
N VAL A 209 8.86 -2.69 -6.85
CA VAL A 209 9.22 -2.27 -5.49
C VAL A 209 10.73 -2.09 -5.45
N PHE A 210 11.16 -0.88 -5.15
CA PHE A 210 12.57 -0.51 -5.00
C PHE A 210 12.97 -0.58 -3.53
N TYR A 211 14.16 -1.07 -3.27
CA TYR A 211 14.69 -1.18 -1.91
C TYR A 211 16.20 -0.92 -1.87
N PRO A 212 16.73 -0.36 -0.75
CA PRO A 212 18.15 -0.19 -0.58
C PRO A 212 18.81 -1.55 -0.31
N LEU A 213 19.95 -1.82 -0.95
CA LEU A 213 20.65 -3.10 -0.84
C LEU A 213 21.28 -3.34 0.53
N ASP A 214 21.64 -2.31 1.24
CA ASP A 214 22.20 -2.40 2.60
C ASP A 214 21.19 -2.86 3.65
N SER A 215 19.91 -2.67 3.36
CA SER A 215 18.79 -3.12 4.21
C SER A 215 18.18 -4.44 3.73
N PHE A 216 18.69 -5.01 2.63
CA PHE A 216 18.16 -6.23 2.04
C PHE A 216 18.80 -7.47 2.66
N HIS A 217 17.96 -8.35 3.21
CA HIS A 217 18.41 -9.63 3.73
C HIS A 217 18.19 -10.76 2.73
N GLN A 218 16.96 -10.98 2.32
CA GLN A 218 16.61 -12.06 1.40
C GLN A 218 15.31 -11.75 0.64
N TYR A 219 15.11 -12.48 -0.46
CA TYR A 219 13.85 -12.56 -1.16
C TYR A 219 13.13 -13.85 -0.80
N VAL A 220 11.85 -13.76 -0.49
CA VAL A 220 11.00 -14.92 -0.21
C VAL A 220 9.73 -14.85 -1.06
N LYS A 221 9.21 -16.02 -1.43
CA LYS A 221 7.91 -16.16 -2.07
C LYS A 221 6.99 -16.88 -1.09
N THR A 222 6.12 -16.13 -0.45
CA THR A 222 5.17 -16.65 0.53
C THR A 222 3.94 -17.25 -0.15
N LYS A 223 3.25 -18.13 0.54
CA LYS A 223 2.00 -18.73 0.04
C LYS A 223 0.80 -17.84 0.25
N SER A 224 0.79 -17.04 1.29
CA SER A 224 -0.27 -16.07 1.58
C SER A 224 0.19 -15.05 2.62
N THR A 225 -0.62 -14.00 2.78
CA THR A 225 -0.63 -13.15 3.97
C THR A 225 -1.81 -13.55 4.84
N HIS A 226 -1.62 -13.59 6.11
CA HIS A 226 -2.69 -13.66 7.09
C HIS A 226 -2.41 -12.77 8.27
#